data_1883a69afb629c1c429dc7bd0483ac86
#
_entry.id   1883a69afb629c1c429dc7bd0483ac86
#
_cell.length_a   1.000
_cell.length_b   1.000
_cell.length_c   1.000
_cell.angle_alpha   90.00
_cell.angle_beta   90.00
_cell.angle_gamma   90.00
#
_symmetry.space_group_name_H-M   'P 1'
#
loop_
_entity.id
_entity.type
_entity.pdbx_description
1 polymer ?
#
loop_
_entity_poly.entity_id
_entity_poly.type
_entity_poly.pdbx_seq_one_letter_code
_entity_poly.pdbx_strand_id
1 'polypeptide(L)'
;CAAPGGKTTSAIDALPQGSLVVANEIVPLRAKILKENVVKWGSPYAVVTHNRPADFSPLTRFFDVIATDVPCSGEGMMRKDDEAVEQWTPQLVEECAARQRSIIADIWECLRPGGLLIYSTCTYNREENEEMVAHIVEQYGAESVEIPVEADWHIHPAIDSPHHCYRFMPHRTN
;
A
#
# COMPACT_ATOMS: atom_id res chain seq x y z
N CYS A 1 4.06 -1.05 6.81
CA CYS A 1 4.97 -1.19 5.64
C CYS A 1 5.40 0.19 5.08
N ALA A 2 5.62 1.18 5.97
CA ALA A 2 5.90 2.55 5.52
C ALA A 2 7.39 2.80 5.19
N ALA A 3 8.29 1.92 5.62
CA ALA A 3 9.73 2.06 5.37
C ALA A 3 10.10 1.80 3.89
N PRO A 4 11.09 2.52 3.34
CA PRO A 4 12.01 3.44 4.01
C PRO A 4 11.46 4.86 4.25
N GLY A 5 10.26 5.21 3.74
CA GLY A 5 9.61 6.49 4.02
C GLY A 5 9.34 7.38 2.80
N GLY A 6 9.68 6.96 1.58
CA GLY A 6 9.42 7.74 0.38
C GLY A 6 7.94 8.07 0.17
N LYS A 7 7.07 7.05 0.24
CA LYS A 7 5.61 7.26 0.16
C LYS A 7 5.09 8.11 1.34
N THR A 8 5.68 7.95 2.53
CA THR A 8 5.33 8.75 3.72
C THR A 8 5.63 10.22 3.52
N THR A 9 6.83 10.56 3.05
CA THR A 9 7.23 11.96 2.81
C THR A 9 6.41 12.58 1.68
N SER A 10 6.13 11.84 0.62
CA SER A 10 5.22 12.29 -0.44
C SER A 10 3.79 12.55 0.08
N ALA A 11 3.29 11.70 0.98
CA ALA A 11 1.99 11.91 1.60
C ALA A 11 1.97 13.16 2.49
N ILE A 12 3.04 13.40 3.26
CA ILE A 12 3.16 14.62 4.09
C ILE A 12 3.05 15.88 3.23
N ASP A 13 3.67 15.89 2.06
CA ASP A 13 3.65 17.07 1.17
C ASP A 13 2.33 17.20 0.40
N ALA A 14 1.68 16.10 0.06
CA ALA A 14 0.45 16.11 -0.72
C ALA A 14 -0.81 16.40 0.10
N LEU A 15 -0.78 16.11 1.40
CA LEU A 15 -1.94 16.29 2.26
C LEU A 15 -2.14 17.77 2.67
N PRO A 16 -3.39 18.18 2.96
CA PRO A 16 -3.68 19.52 3.44
C PRO A 16 -2.89 19.87 4.69
N GLN A 17 -2.56 21.15 4.85
CA GLN A 17 -1.87 21.64 6.03
C GLN A 17 -2.65 21.31 7.33
N GLY A 18 -1.95 20.78 8.32
CA GLY A 18 -2.55 20.34 9.59
C GLY A 18 -2.98 18.87 9.61
N SER A 19 -2.81 18.14 8.49
CA SER A 19 -3.02 16.70 8.47
C SER A 19 -1.96 15.98 9.30
N LEU A 20 -2.38 15.00 10.10
CA LEU A 20 -1.47 14.13 10.84
C LEU A 20 -1.22 12.84 10.06
N VAL A 21 0.05 12.53 9.81
CA VAL A 21 0.46 11.27 9.18
C VAL A 21 0.99 10.30 10.24
N VAL A 22 0.38 9.12 10.33
CA VAL A 22 0.86 8.02 11.16
C VAL A 22 1.54 6.99 10.25
N ALA A 23 2.86 6.91 10.32
CA ALA A 23 3.67 6.02 9.50
C ALA A 23 4.09 4.79 10.31
N ASN A 24 3.55 3.62 9.97
CA ASN A 24 3.78 2.39 10.70
C ASN A 24 4.66 1.39 9.94
N GLU A 25 5.61 0.80 10.65
CA GLU A 25 6.47 -0.26 10.10
C GLU A 25 6.68 -1.37 11.15
N ILE A 26 6.39 -2.62 10.76
CA ILE A 26 6.45 -3.77 11.68
C ILE A 26 7.88 -4.28 11.91
N VAL A 27 8.82 -4.05 11.00
CA VAL A 27 10.21 -4.52 11.12
C VAL A 27 11.05 -3.48 11.86
N PRO A 28 11.63 -3.81 13.04
CA PRO A 28 12.31 -2.84 13.91
C PRO A 28 13.41 -2.03 13.21
N LEU A 29 14.28 -2.71 12.46
CA LEU A 29 15.36 -2.05 11.72
C LEU A 29 14.83 -1.10 10.64
N ARG A 30 13.77 -1.49 9.94
CA ARG A 30 13.14 -0.65 8.92
C ARG A 30 12.39 0.53 9.56
N ALA A 31 11.75 0.33 10.72
CA ALA A 31 11.11 1.40 11.47
C ALA A 31 12.12 2.47 11.92
N LYS A 32 13.35 2.06 12.28
CA LYS A 32 14.43 3.01 12.58
C LYS A 32 14.81 3.86 11.36
N ILE A 33 14.97 3.24 10.19
CA ILE A 33 15.26 3.95 8.94
C ILE A 33 14.12 4.92 8.58
N LEU A 34 12.87 4.46 8.70
CA LEU A 34 11.68 5.30 8.49
C LEU A 34 11.71 6.53 9.40
N LYS A 35 11.98 6.34 10.69
CA LYS A 35 12.08 7.43 11.67
C LYS A 35 13.16 8.44 11.28
N GLU A 36 14.35 7.97 10.91
CA GLU A 36 15.44 8.84 10.47
C GLU A 36 15.05 9.69 9.26
N ASN A 37 14.39 9.09 8.27
CA ASN A 37 13.96 9.78 7.06
C ASN A 37 12.84 10.80 7.35
N VAL A 38 11.85 10.44 8.18
CA VAL A 38 10.77 11.37 8.58
C VAL A 38 11.33 12.55 9.39
N VAL A 39 12.28 12.30 10.30
CA VAL A 39 12.94 13.38 11.06
C VAL A 39 13.75 14.30 10.13
N LYS A 40 14.48 13.76 9.18
CA LYS A 40 15.21 14.56 8.17
C LYS A 40 14.26 15.39 7.31
N TRP A 41 13.05 14.89 7.05
CA TRP A 41 12.04 15.63 6.29
C TRP A 41 11.54 16.87 7.06
N GLY A 42 11.50 16.79 8.39
CA GLY A 42 11.30 17.94 9.27
C GLY A 42 9.83 18.35 9.49
N SER A 43 8.87 17.52 9.09
CA SER A 43 7.45 17.82 9.37
C SER A 43 7.08 17.54 10.82
N PRO A 44 6.44 18.47 11.53
CA PRO A 44 5.93 18.26 12.89
C PRO A 44 4.64 17.41 12.92
N TYR A 45 4.04 17.15 11.76
CA TYR A 45 2.76 16.45 11.63
C TYR A 45 2.91 14.99 11.24
N ALA A 46 4.01 14.35 11.60
CA ALA A 46 4.25 12.95 11.31
C ALA A 46 4.65 12.19 12.57
N VAL A 47 4.00 11.05 12.80
CA VAL A 47 4.29 10.12 13.89
C VAL A 47 4.74 8.79 13.31
N VAL A 48 5.89 8.29 13.76
CA VAL A 48 6.38 6.96 13.37
C VAL A 48 6.05 5.96 14.46
N THR A 49 5.40 4.86 14.10
CA THR A 49 5.01 3.78 15.00
C THR A 49 5.64 2.46 14.57
N HIS A 50 5.76 1.56 15.55
CA HIS A 50 6.27 0.20 15.35
C HIS A 50 5.27 -0.79 15.94
N ASN A 51 4.22 -1.10 15.18
CA ASN A 51 3.09 -1.89 15.63
C ASN A 51 2.71 -2.94 14.57
N ARG A 52 1.99 -3.98 14.98
CA ARG A 52 1.29 -4.88 14.05
C ARG A 52 0.04 -4.17 13.54
N PRO A 53 -0.48 -4.53 12.34
CA PRO A 53 -1.75 -3.98 11.87
C PRO A 53 -2.90 -4.13 12.89
N ALA A 54 -3.02 -5.30 13.52
CA ALA A 54 -4.05 -5.58 14.53
C ALA A 54 -3.97 -4.66 15.77
N ASP A 55 -2.80 -4.09 16.10
CA ASP A 55 -2.64 -3.20 17.25
C ASP A 55 -3.36 -1.85 17.05
N PHE A 56 -3.77 -1.55 15.82
CA PHE A 56 -4.57 -0.36 15.49
C PHE A 56 -6.07 -0.55 15.73
N SER A 57 -6.55 -1.75 16.04
CA SER A 57 -7.97 -2.06 16.24
C SER A 57 -8.72 -1.13 17.22
N PRO A 58 -8.08 -0.55 18.27
CA PRO A 58 -8.77 0.43 19.12
C PRO A 58 -9.10 1.76 18.45
N LEU A 59 -8.46 2.06 17.30
CA LEU A 59 -8.65 3.30 16.54
C LEU A 59 -9.80 3.16 15.51
N THR A 60 -10.96 2.68 15.95
CA THR A 60 -12.12 2.47 15.09
C THR A 60 -12.59 3.78 14.45
N ARG A 61 -12.76 3.79 13.13
CA ARG A 61 -13.24 4.93 12.31
C ARG A 61 -12.40 6.21 12.52
N PHE A 62 -11.13 6.01 12.76
CA PHE A 62 -10.22 7.11 13.15
C PHE A 62 -9.57 7.79 11.94
N PHE A 63 -9.18 7.02 10.92
CA PHE A 63 -8.42 7.53 9.79
C PHE A 63 -9.32 7.94 8.63
N ASP A 64 -9.02 9.12 8.05
CA ASP A 64 -9.63 9.60 6.81
C ASP A 64 -9.09 8.86 5.59
N VAL A 65 -7.79 8.55 5.64
CA VAL A 65 -7.07 7.82 4.58
C VAL A 65 -6.19 6.77 5.21
N ILE A 66 -6.23 5.57 4.66
CA ILE A 66 -5.26 4.51 4.97
C ILE A 66 -4.53 4.16 3.67
N ALA A 67 -3.20 4.30 3.67
CA ALA A 67 -2.36 3.89 2.56
C ALA A 67 -1.53 2.66 2.96
N THR A 68 -1.70 1.58 2.22
CA THR A 68 -0.99 0.32 2.45
C THR A 68 -0.06 0.01 1.28
N ASP A 69 1.23 -0.13 1.57
CA ASP A 69 2.20 -0.71 0.63
C ASP A 69 2.52 -2.13 1.14
N VAL A 70 1.65 -3.06 0.79
CA VAL A 70 1.62 -4.38 1.41
C VAL A 70 2.83 -5.24 1.01
N PRO A 71 3.28 -6.18 1.88
CA PRO A 71 4.23 -7.20 1.47
C PRO A 71 3.64 -8.01 0.33
N CYS A 72 4.42 -8.23 -0.72
CA CYS A 72 3.97 -8.93 -1.92
C CYS A 72 5.07 -9.84 -2.47
N SER A 73 4.76 -10.64 -3.49
CA SER A 73 5.70 -11.58 -4.12
C SER A 73 6.87 -10.91 -4.86
N GLY A 74 6.82 -9.60 -5.06
CA GLY A 74 7.98 -8.79 -5.42
C GLY A 74 8.41 -8.86 -6.89
N GLU A 75 7.52 -9.20 -7.83
CA GLU A 75 7.85 -9.31 -9.27
C GLU A 75 8.50 -8.03 -9.83
N GLY A 76 8.15 -6.87 -9.32
CA GLY A 76 8.78 -5.60 -9.69
C GLY A 76 10.26 -5.48 -9.29
N MET A 77 10.73 -6.32 -8.36
CA MET A 77 12.14 -6.36 -7.94
C MET A 77 13.01 -7.26 -8.82
N MET A 78 12.42 -8.21 -9.56
CA MET A 78 13.14 -9.20 -10.38
C MET A 78 14.11 -8.58 -11.39
N ARG A 79 13.86 -7.33 -11.83
CA ARG A 79 14.76 -6.60 -12.72
C ARG A 79 16.02 -6.07 -12.02
N LYS A 80 16.01 -5.99 -10.70
CA LYS A 80 17.07 -5.36 -9.89
C LYS A 80 17.76 -6.33 -8.95
N ASP A 81 17.14 -7.46 -8.71
CA ASP A 81 17.54 -8.39 -7.65
C ASP A 81 17.28 -9.83 -8.11
N ASP A 82 18.36 -10.55 -8.37
CA ASP A 82 18.30 -11.95 -8.83
C ASP A 82 17.70 -12.87 -7.74
N GLU A 83 17.88 -12.55 -6.44
CA GLU A 83 17.25 -13.29 -5.36
C GLU A 83 15.71 -13.25 -5.46
N ALA A 84 15.14 -12.14 -5.93
CA ALA A 84 13.70 -12.03 -6.12
C ALA A 84 13.17 -13.02 -7.17
N VAL A 85 13.98 -13.33 -8.19
CA VAL A 85 13.65 -14.33 -9.20
C VAL A 85 13.71 -15.74 -8.61
N GLU A 86 14.75 -16.04 -7.82
CA GLU A 86 14.94 -17.36 -7.21
C GLU A 86 13.88 -17.68 -6.14
N GLN A 87 13.44 -16.66 -5.40
CA GLN A 87 12.47 -16.81 -4.31
C GLN A 87 11.03 -16.88 -4.82
N TRP A 88 10.75 -16.39 -6.02
CA TRP A 88 9.39 -16.33 -6.54
C TRP A 88 8.84 -17.73 -6.86
N THR A 89 7.66 -18.01 -6.36
CA THR A 89 6.90 -19.24 -6.64
C THR A 89 5.41 -18.92 -6.63
N PRO A 90 4.56 -19.72 -7.31
CA PRO A 90 3.10 -19.59 -7.19
C PRO A 90 2.62 -19.69 -5.73
N GLN A 91 3.24 -20.53 -4.92
CA GLN A 91 2.92 -20.64 -3.50
C GLN A 91 3.23 -19.34 -2.74
N LEU A 92 4.35 -18.66 -3.04
CA LEU A 92 4.67 -17.35 -2.44
C LEU A 92 3.60 -16.32 -2.78
N VAL A 93 3.06 -16.31 -4.00
CA VAL A 93 1.96 -15.42 -4.40
C VAL A 93 0.72 -15.68 -3.53
N GLU A 94 0.32 -16.94 -3.36
CA GLU A 94 -0.82 -17.33 -2.51
C GLU A 94 -0.62 -16.91 -1.04
N GLU A 95 0.57 -17.13 -0.48
CA GLU A 95 0.93 -16.73 0.89
C GLU A 95 0.91 -15.21 1.07
N CYS A 96 1.40 -14.46 0.07
CA CYS A 96 1.36 -13.00 0.07
C CYS A 96 -0.08 -12.50 -0.02
N ALA A 97 -0.90 -13.03 -0.92
CA ALA A 97 -2.31 -12.66 -1.04
C ALA A 97 -3.08 -12.94 0.26
N ALA A 98 -2.85 -14.09 0.91
CA ALA A 98 -3.47 -14.40 2.20
C ALA A 98 -3.05 -13.42 3.30
N ARG A 99 -1.76 -13.05 3.35
CA ARG A 99 -1.23 -12.06 4.29
C ARG A 99 -1.84 -10.68 4.06
N GLN A 100 -1.99 -10.28 2.81
CA GLN A 100 -2.60 -9.00 2.42
C GLN A 100 -4.06 -8.93 2.88
N ARG A 101 -4.84 -10.01 2.69
CA ARG A 101 -6.22 -10.10 3.22
C ARG A 101 -6.26 -9.92 4.74
N SER A 102 -5.33 -10.55 5.46
CA SER A 102 -5.23 -10.38 6.92
C SER A 102 -4.90 -8.95 7.32
N ILE A 103 -3.96 -8.29 6.63
CA ILE A 103 -3.62 -6.89 6.90
C ILE A 103 -4.84 -5.99 6.69
N ILE A 104 -5.55 -6.17 5.58
CA ILE A 104 -6.76 -5.36 5.29
C ILE A 104 -7.83 -5.62 6.36
N ALA A 105 -8.07 -6.87 6.75
CA ALA A 105 -9.04 -7.21 7.80
C ALA A 105 -8.71 -6.51 9.14
N ASP A 106 -7.43 -6.48 9.52
CA ASP A 106 -6.98 -5.84 10.76
C ASP A 106 -7.20 -4.32 10.79
N ILE A 107 -7.08 -3.65 9.62
CA ILE A 107 -7.11 -2.18 9.57
C ILE A 107 -8.42 -1.60 9.02
N TRP A 108 -9.31 -2.43 8.48
CA TRP A 108 -10.52 -1.94 7.82
C TRP A 108 -11.40 -1.09 8.74
N GLU A 109 -11.66 -1.58 9.94
CA GLU A 109 -12.47 -0.86 10.91
C GLU A 109 -11.84 0.45 11.43
N CYS A 110 -10.55 0.64 11.18
CA CYS A 110 -9.85 1.89 11.50
C CYS A 110 -10.17 3.02 10.50
N LEU A 111 -10.63 2.66 9.28
CA LEU A 111 -11.04 3.61 8.27
C LEU A 111 -12.45 4.14 8.59
N ARG A 112 -12.65 5.43 8.52
CA ARG A 112 -13.98 6.01 8.71
C ARG A 112 -14.91 5.72 7.52
N PRO A 113 -16.22 5.70 7.69
CA PRO A 113 -17.16 5.66 6.58
C PRO A 113 -16.91 6.81 5.61
N GLY A 114 -16.83 6.51 4.30
CA GLY A 114 -16.46 7.47 3.27
C GLY A 114 -14.96 7.85 3.25
N GLY A 115 -14.15 7.15 4.04
CA GLY A 115 -12.68 7.27 3.98
C GLY A 115 -12.08 6.58 2.76
N LEU A 116 -10.82 6.86 2.47
CA LEU A 116 -10.12 6.35 1.30
C LEU A 116 -9.07 5.31 1.69
N LEU A 117 -9.15 4.11 1.11
CA LEU A 117 -8.08 3.12 1.16
C LEU A 117 -7.24 3.19 -0.11
N ILE A 118 -5.95 3.42 0.02
CA ILE A 118 -4.96 3.33 -1.06
C ILE A 118 -4.20 2.03 -0.86
N TYR A 119 -4.42 1.07 -1.76
CA TYR A 119 -3.76 -0.23 -1.74
C TYR A 119 -2.69 -0.28 -2.84
N SER A 120 -1.47 -0.64 -2.49
CA SER A 120 -0.37 -0.76 -3.45
C SER A 120 0.51 -1.98 -3.22
N THR A 121 1.04 -2.52 -4.30
CA THR A 121 2.02 -3.60 -4.33
C THR A 121 3.17 -3.24 -5.27
N CYS A 122 4.26 -4.00 -5.20
CA CYS A 122 5.31 -3.95 -6.22
C CYS A 122 5.33 -5.23 -7.08
N THR A 123 4.21 -5.90 -7.24
CA THR A 123 4.06 -7.10 -8.06
C THR A 123 3.08 -6.88 -9.22
N TYR A 124 3.04 -7.82 -10.18
CA TYR A 124 2.23 -7.68 -11.39
C TYR A 124 1.18 -8.78 -11.56
N ASN A 125 1.17 -9.83 -10.72
CA ASN A 125 0.15 -10.86 -10.78
C ASN A 125 -1.24 -10.31 -10.41
N ARG A 126 -2.29 -11.00 -10.82
CA ARG A 126 -3.67 -10.59 -10.58
C ARG A 126 -4.14 -10.91 -9.16
N GLU A 127 -3.63 -11.98 -8.61
CA GLU A 127 -3.99 -12.51 -7.29
C GLU A 127 -3.75 -11.48 -6.18
N GLU A 128 -2.65 -10.75 -6.31
CA GLU A 128 -2.24 -9.71 -5.35
C GLU A 128 -2.72 -8.30 -5.74
N ASN A 129 -3.33 -8.11 -6.90
CA ASN A 129 -3.80 -6.82 -7.41
C ASN A 129 -5.31 -6.84 -7.66
N GLU A 130 -5.78 -7.21 -8.84
CA GLU A 130 -7.20 -7.14 -9.21
C GLU A 130 -8.09 -8.00 -8.32
N GLU A 131 -7.66 -9.21 -7.97
CA GLU A 131 -8.43 -10.10 -7.10
C GLU A 131 -8.48 -9.60 -5.65
N MET A 132 -7.43 -8.90 -5.19
CA MET A 132 -7.48 -8.21 -3.90
C MET A 132 -8.44 -7.03 -3.90
N VAL A 133 -8.47 -6.23 -4.97
CA VAL A 133 -9.46 -5.15 -5.10
C VAL A 133 -10.87 -5.71 -5.13
N ALA A 134 -11.12 -6.78 -5.90
CA ALA A 134 -12.41 -7.47 -5.91
C ALA A 134 -12.80 -7.99 -4.52
N HIS A 135 -11.86 -8.63 -3.81
CA HIS A 135 -12.08 -9.10 -2.44
C HIS A 135 -12.45 -7.94 -1.50
N ILE A 136 -11.77 -6.80 -1.58
CA ILE A 136 -12.06 -5.63 -0.74
C ILE A 136 -13.47 -5.09 -1.04
N VAL A 137 -13.83 -4.98 -2.31
CA VAL A 137 -15.17 -4.51 -2.74
C VAL A 137 -16.26 -5.47 -2.24
N GLU A 138 -16.09 -6.76 -2.44
CA GLU A 138 -17.08 -7.78 -2.09
C GLU A 138 -17.22 -7.96 -0.58
N GLN A 139 -16.09 -8.03 0.13
CA GLN A 139 -16.08 -8.34 1.55
C GLN A 139 -16.50 -7.17 2.44
N TYR A 140 -16.15 -5.95 2.04
CA TYR A 140 -16.33 -4.76 2.88
C TYR A 140 -17.30 -3.74 2.30
N GLY A 141 -17.88 -3.97 1.13
CA GLY A 141 -18.78 -3.04 0.48
C GLY A 141 -18.09 -1.74 0.03
N ALA A 142 -16.81 -1.80 -0.30
CA ALA A 142 -16.07 -0.67 -0.83
C ALA A 142 -16.43 -0.40 -2.29
N GLU A 143 -16.18 0.82 -2.73
CA GLU A 143 -16.27 1.19 -4.14
C GLU A 143 -14.87 1.46 -4.68
N SER A 144 -14.52 0.89 -5.84
CA SER A 144 -13.26 1.24 -6.50
C SER A 144 -13.39 2.61 -7.17
N VAL A 145 -12.48 3.52 -6.84
CA VAL A 145 -12.53 4.91 -7.31
C VAL A 145 -11.76 5.06 -8.61
N GLU A 146 -12.39 5.64 -9.62
CA GLU A 146 -11.72 6.03 -10.85
C GLU A 146 -10.88 7.29 -10.62
N ILE A 147 -9.58 7.19 -10.91
CA ILE A 147 -8.66 8.32 -10.88
C ILE A 147 -8.35 8.71 -12.32
N PRO A 148 -8.64 9.94 -12.76
CA PRO A 148 -8.25 10.41 -14.09
C PRO A 148 -6.74 10.32 -14.28
N VAL A 149 -6.31 9.69 -15.35
CA VAL A 149 -4.89 9.57 -15.72
C VAL A 149 -4.68 10.16 -17.11
N GLU A 150 -3.60 10.91 -17.28
CA GLU A 150 -3.23 11.45 -18.58
C GLU A 150 -2.67 10.34 -19.48
N ALA A 151 -3.00 10.34 -20.76
CA ALA A 151 -2.55 9.32 -21.70
C ALA A 151 -1.03 9.22 -21.78
N ASP A 152 -0.33 10.34 -21.63
CA ASP A 152 1.14 10.41 -21.68
C ASP A 152 1.84 9.79 -20.46
N TRP A 153 1.09 9.47 -19.42
CA TRP A 153 1.66 8.76 -18.26
C TRP A 153 1.83 7.27 -18.50
N HIS A 154 1.23 6.75 -19.57
CA HIS A 154 1.32 5.33 -19.96
C HIS A 154 0.93 4.34 -18.85
N ILE A 155 0.03 4.74 -17.96
CA ILE A 155 -0.49 3.89 -16.89
C ILE A 155 -1.51 2.93 -17.49
N HIS A 156 -1.32 1.65 -17.19
CA HIS A 156 -2.24 0.60 -17.66
C HIS A 156 -3.44 0.44 -16.73
N PRO A 157 -4.64 0.22 -17.28
CA PRO A 157 -5.81 -0.14 -16.48
C PRO A 157 -5.68 -1.55 -15.89
N ALA A 158 -6.67 -1.95 -15.11
CA ALA A 158 -6.85 -3.31 -14.61
C ALA A 158 -6.86 -4.35 -15.74
N ILE A 159 -6.41 -5.56 -15.43
CA ILE A 159 -6.45 -6.71 -16.36
C ILE A 159 -7.67 -7.58 -15.98
N ASP A 160 -8.60 -7.74 -16.94
CA ASP A 160 -9.79 -8.58 -16.78
C ASP A 160 -10.55 -8.34 -15.45
N SER A 161 -10.73 -7.10 -15.07
CA SER A 161 -11.44 -6.72 -13.86
C SER A 161 -12.38 -5.53 -14.11
N PRO A 162 -13.58 -5.51 -13.53
CA PRO A 162 -14.48 -4.37 -13.59
C PRO A 162 -14.05 -3.23 -12.65
N HIS A 163 -13.07 -3.48 -11.76
CA HIS A 163 -12.61 -2.52 -10.77
C HIS A 163 -11.43 -1.70 -11.28
N HIS A 164 -11.30 -0.48 -10.78
CA HIS A 164 -10.21 0.41 -11.17
C HIS A 164 -8.89 0.00 -10.48
N CYS A 165 -7.91 -0.39 -11.29
CA CYS A 165 -6.53 -0.62 -10.86
C CYS A 165 -5.58 0.12 -11.82
N TYR A 166 -4.45 0.56 -11.31
CA TYR A 166 -3.49 1.39 -12.03
C TYR A 166 -2.13 0.70 -12.03
N ARG A 167 -1.68 0.26 -13.20
CA ARG A 167 -0.47 -0.54 -13.39
C ARG A 167 0.65 0.30 -13.99
N PHE A 168 1.72 0.46 -13.22
CA PHE A 168 2.94 1.17 -13.62
C PHE A 168 3.95 0.17 -14.18
N MET A 169 3.88 -0.07 -15.49
CA MET A 169 4.71 -1.08 -16.15
C MET A 169 6.09 -0.50 -16.50
N PRO A 170 7.23 -1.11 -16.04
CA PRO A 170 8.57 -0.56 -16.20
C PRO A 170 9.03 -0.29 -17.62
N HIS A 171 8.42 -0.93 -18.61
CA HIS A 171 8.75 -0.75 -20.02
C HIS A 171 7.95 0.38 -20.70
N ARG A 172 7.04 1.03 -19.97
CA ARG A 172 6.14 2.07 -20.49
C ARG A 172 6.18 3.35 -19.67
N THR A 173 6.30 3.25 -18.35
CA THR A 173 6.44 4.41 -17.45
C THR A 173 7.91 4.70 -17.25
N ASN A 174 8.38 5.87 -17.71
CA ASN A 174 9.74 6.36 -17.47
C ASN A 174 9.87 6.99 -16.09
#